data_fd855aed58b3bfe13ce416141e5c75ac
#
_entry.id   fd855aed58b3bfe13ce416141e5c75ac
#
_cell.length_a   1.000
_cell.length_b   1.000
_cell.length_c   1.000
_cell.angle_alpha   90.00
_cell.angle_beta   90.00
_cell.angle_gamma   90.00
#
_symmetry.space_group_name_H-M   'P 1'
#
loop_
_entity.id
_entity.type
_entity.pdbx_description
1 polymer ?
#
loop_
_entity_poly.entity_id
_entity_poly.type
_entity_poly.pdbx_seq_one_letter_code
_entity_poly.pdbx_strand_id
1 'polypeptide(L)'
;MRLSNRRGALRVLAAAAALCGAAALSSQAAHAAPDAHFVLISHAPDSDSWWNTIKNAIKQADEDFNVQTDYRNPPNGDIADMARLIEQAAARNYDGVIVTIADFDVLKGSISKVTAKHIPLITINSGTEEQSAQLGAIMHVGQPEYTAGKAAGEKAKAAGIKSFLCVNHYATNPASFERCRGFAEALGVDFKSSTLDAGQDPTTVQSKVSAYLRNHPDTQAVLALGPLSADPTIKALKQMGVAGKLWFATFDFDTDIAKAIQDGTIQFAIDQQPYLQGYIPVAVLAIVKKDHTTDPVKIRQALEANPKFQARLSTYGLAPSYGARNIGSGPGFITKENVDKVLKYAGQYR
;
A
#
# COMPACT_ATOMS: atom_id res chain seq x y z
N MET A 1 87.56 -38.71 -27.19
CA MET A 1 87.81 -40.12 -26.91
C MET A 1 86.67 -40.59 -25.97
N ARG A 2 85.87 -41.54 -26.50
CA ARG A 2 85.00 -42.53 -25.84
C ARG A 2 84.02 -42.02 -24.76
N LEU A 3 82.72 -41.94 -25.09
CA LEU A 3 81.72 -43.00 -24.92
C LEU A 3 81.54 -43.50 -23.49
N SER A 4 80.43 -43.25 -22.91
CA SER A 4 79.51 -44.34 -22.54
C SER A 4 78.12 -43.86 -22.14
N ASN A 5 77.20 -44.40 -22.88
CA ASN A 5 75.76 -44.48 -22.57
C ASN A 5 75.56 -45.23 -21.25
N ARG A 6 74.75 -44.75 -20.37
CA ARG A 6 73.94 -45.62 -19.52
C ARG A 6 72.52 -45.03 -19.41
N ARG A 7 71.64 -45.72 -20.10
CA ARG A 7 70.22 -45.63 -20.02
C ARG A 7 69.76 -45.99 -18.61
N GLY A 8 69.43 -45.05 -17.82
CA GLY A 8 68.71 -45.27 -16.58
C GLY A 8 67.24 -45.10 -16.87
N ALA A 9 66.56 -46.22 -17.00
CA ALA A 9 65.09 -46.22 -17.12
C ALA A 9 64.52 -45.75 -15.80
N LEU A 10 64.21 -44.44 -15.72
CA LEU A 10 63.32 -43.93 -14.70
C LEU A 10 61.92 -44.38 -15.05
N ARG A 11 61.43 -45.30 -14.31
CA ARG A 11 60.03 -45.66 -14.22
C ARG A 11 59.29 -44.39 -13.78
N VAL A 12 58.71 -43.71 -14.71
CA VAL A 12 57.68 -42.73 -14.46
C VAL A 12 56.50 -43.54 -13.98
N LEU A 13 56.34 -43.66 -12.70
CA LEU A 13 55.12 -44.01 -12.06
C LEU A 13 54.19 -42.83 -12.39
N ALA A 14 53.42 -42.96 -13.44
CA ALA A 14 52.23 -42.18 -13.67
C ALA A 14 51.26 -42.50 -12.53
N ALA A 15 51.43 -41.79 -11.41
CA ALA A 15 50.34 -41.62 -10.48
C ALA A 15 49.24 -40.92 -11.26
N ALA A 16 48.38 -41.72 -11.83
CA ALA A 16 47.05 -41.25 -12.19
C ALA A 16 46.39 -40.85 -10.87
N ALA A 17 46.74 -39.66 -10.40
CA ALA A 17 45.89 -38.92 -9.49
C ALA A 17 44.59 -38.75 -10.25
N ALA A 18 43.68 -39.67 -9.98
CA ALA A 18 42.28 -39.48 -10.27
C ALA A 18 41.90 -38.17 -9.53
N LEU A 19 42.04 -37.07 -10.22
CA LEU A 19 41.32 -35.84 -9.97
C LEU A 19 39.84 -36.19 -10.17
N CYS A 20 39.31 -36.91 -9.17
CA CYS A 20 37.92 -36.78 -8.81
C CYS A 20 37.77 -35.31 -8.38
N GLY A 21 37.81 -34.44 -9.37
CA GLY A 21 37.19 -33.15 -9.28
C GLY A 21 35.77 -33.45 -8.91
N ALA A 22 35.50 -33.51 -7.61
CA ALA A 22 34.19 -33.23 -7.10
C ALA A 22 33.88 -31.81 -7.63
N ALA A 23 33.39 -31.76 -8.87
CA ALA A 23 32.55 -30.69 -9.29
C ALA A 23 31.40 -30.72 -8.28
N ALA A 24 31.61 -30.01 -7.17
CA ALA A 24 30.52 -29.49 -6.38
C ALA A 24 29.70 -28.70 -7.39
N LEU A 25 28.80 -29.41 -8.06
CA LEU A 25 27.64 -28.86 -8.64
C LEU A 25 26.92 -28.19 -7.46
N SER A 26 27.34 -26.94 -7.14
CA SER A 26 26.49 -26.02 -6.45
C SER A 26 25.25 -26.00 -7.34
N SER A 27 24.30 -26.85 -7.00
CA SER A 27 22.93 -26.71 -7.45
C SER A 27 22.49 -25.37 -6.88
N GLN A 28 22.84 -24.28 -7.58
CA GLN A 28 22.03 -23.09 -7.52
C GLN A 28 20.64 -23.63 -7.84
N ALA A 29 19.81 -23.69 -6.81
CA ALA A 29 18.39 -23.95 -7.01
C ALA A 29 17.98 -22.92 -8.07
N ALA A 30 17.86 -23.38 -9.32
CA ALA A 30 17.34 -22.58 -10.37
C ALA A 30 15.94 -22.22 -9.87
N HIS A 31 15.73 -20.97 -9.43
CA HIS A 31 14.40 -20.52 -9.16
C HIS A 31 13.62 -20.77 -10.44
N ALA A 32 12.59 -21.57 -10.35
CA ALA A 32 11.68 -21.79 -11.47
C ALA A 32 11.26 -20.42 -12.00
N ALA A 33 11.15 -20.27 -13.31
CA ALA A 33 10.64 -19.04 -13.88
C ALA A 33 9.27 -18.73 -13.26
N PRO A 34 8.95 -17.46 -13.02
CA PRO A 34 7.68 -17.08 -12.43
C PRO A 34 6.51 -17.55 -13.32
N ASP A 35 5.45 -18.05 -12.68
CA ASP A 35 4.27 -18.59 -13.36
C ASP A 35 3.44 -17.49 -14.05
N ALA A 36 3.61 -16.24 -13.62
CA ALA A 36 2.94 -15.07 -14.19
C ALA A 36 3.72 -13.78 -13.93
N HIS A 37 3.47 -12.77 -14.76
CA HIS A 37 4.05 -11.44 -14.65
C HIS A 37 2.97 -10.37 -14.58
N PHE A 38 2.90 -9.68 -13.45
CA PHE A 38 1.91 -8.63 -13.17
C PHE A 38 2.57 -7.26 -13.09
N VAL A 39 1.74 -6.21 -13.05
CA VAL A 39 2.18 -4.86 -12.72
C VAL A 39 1.19 -4.18 -11.79
N LEU A 40 1.72 -3.50 -10.76
CA LEU A 40 0.96 -2.57 -9.93
C LEU A 40 1.37 -1.14 -10.27
N ILE A 41 0.39 -0.30 -10.61
CA ILE A 41 0.60 1.11 -10.95
C ILE A 41 -0.15 1.96 -9.92
N SER A 42 0.60 2.71 -9.13
CA SER A 42 0.07 3.62 -8.11
C SER A 42 0.19 5.08 -8.53
N HIS A 43 -0.56 5.95 -7.86
CA HIS A 43 -0.50 7.41 -8.04
C HIS A 43 0.54 8.09 -7.15
N ALA A 44 1.17 7.34 -6.24
CA ALA A 44 2.03 7.92 -5.22
C ALA A 44 3.33 8.48 -5.79
N PRO A 45 3.80 9.64 -5.31
CA PRO A 45 5.16 10.09 -5.58
C PRO A 45 6.20 9.19 -4.87
N ASP A 46 7.45 9.24 -5.31
CA ASP A 46 8.55 8.49 -4.68
C ASP A 46 8.79 8.88 -3.22
N SER A 47 8.40 10.09 -2.84
CA SER A 47 8.53 10.61 -1.47
C SER A 47 7.51 10.04 -0.49
N ASP A 48 6.44 9.36 -0.96
CA ASP A 48 5.42 8.77 -0.09
C ASP A 48 5.86 7.39 0.44
N SER A 49 6.45 7.39 1.62
CA SER A 49 6.98 6.20 2.28
C SER A 49 5.91 5.17 2.69
N TRP A 50 4.65 5.56 2.79
CA TRP A 50 3.53 4.66 3.10
C TRP A 50 3.46 3.47 2.11
N TRP A 51 3.79 3.72 0.84
CA TRP A 51 3.80 2.71 -0.21
C TRP A 51 4.90 1.66 -0.06
N ASN A 52 5.88 1.84 0.83
CA ASN A 52 6.89 0.82 1.12
C ASN A 52 6.26 -0.45 1.70
N THR A 53 5.20 -0.32 2.51
CA THR A 53 4.45 -1.47 3.03
C THR A 53 3.80 -2.27 1.89
N ILE A 54 3.21 -1.60 0.89
CA ILE A 54 2.66 -2.26 -0.30
C ILE A 54 3.76 -2.95 -1.11
N LYS A 55 4.90 -2.28 -1.36
CA LYS A 55 6.06 -2.86 -2.06
C LYS A 55 6.60 -4.12 -1.36
N ASN A 56 6.66 -4.11 -0.03
CA ASN A 56 7.08 -5.27 0.77
C ASN A 56 6.06 -6.40 0.71
N ALA A 57 4.77 -6.08 0.72
CA ALA A 57 3.69 -7.05 0.58
C ALA A 57 3.69 -7.73 -0.81
N ILE A 58 3.95 -6.95 -1.88
CA ILE A 58 4.13 -7.48 -3.24
C ILE A 58 5.24 -8.52 -3.26
N LYS A 59 6.43 -8.21 -2.72
CA LYS A 59 7.55 -9.15 -2.69
C LYS A 59 7.20 -10.46 -2.00
N GLN A 60 6.49 -10.38 -0.87
CA GLN A 60 6.07 -11.59 -0.15
C GLN A 60 4.98 -12.38 -0.90
N ALA A 61 4.08 -11.69 -1.59
CA ALA A 61 3.10 -12.36 -2.44
C ALA A 61 3.76 -13.02 -3.65
N ASP A 62 4.73 -12.36 -4.29
CA ASP A 62 5.51 -12.93 -5.40
C ASP A 62 6.23 -14.23 -4.99
N GLU A 63 6.87 -14.23 -3.80
CA GLU A 63 7.50 -15.43 -3.24
C GLU A 63 6.47 -16.53 -2.91
N ASP A 64 5.34 -16.16 -2.32
CA ASP A 64 4.32 -17.10 -1.88
C ASP A 64 3.58 -17.77 -3.04
N PHE A 65 3.41 -17.07 -4.16
CA PHE A 65 2.65 -17.54 -5.33
C PHE A 65 3.54 -17.87 -6.55
N ASN A 66 4.88 -17.75 -6.45
CA ASN A 66 5.83 -17.93 -7.55
C ASN A 66 5.49 -17.06 -8.76
N VAL A 67 5.24 -15.77 -8.54
CA VAL A 67 4.93 -14.79 -9.59
C VAL A 67 5.91 -13.63 -9.52
N GLN A 68 5.88 -12.73 -10.50
CA GLN A 68 6.64 -11.49 -10.52
C GLN A 68 5.70 -10.32 -10.69
N THR A 69 5.84 -9.29 -9.86
CA THR A 69 5.03 -8.07 -9.96
C THR A 69 5.92 -6.84 -10.04
N ASP A 70 5.84 -6.12 -11.15
CA ASP A 70 6.47 -4.81 -11.28
C ASP A 70 5.67 -3.77 -10.49
N TYR A 71 6.36 -2.94 -9.69
CA TYR A 71 5.76 -1.75 -9.10
C TYR A 71 6.15 -0.52 -9.91
N ARG A 72 5.17 0.27 -10.34
CA ARG A 72 5.37 1.51 -11.12
C ARG A 72 4.53 2.65 -10.58
N ASN A 73 5.11 3.84 -10.60
CA ASN A 73 4.44 5.08 -10.18
C ASN A 73 5.05 6.28 -10.91
N PRO A 74 4.33 7.40 -11.04
CA PRO A 74 4.94 8.66 -11.43
C PRO A 74 5.80 9.19 -10.28
N PRO A 75 7.10 9.50 -10.49
CA PRO A 75 8.00 9.91 -9.40
C PRO A 75 7.54 11.14 -8.61
N ASN A 76 6.82 12.03 -9.26
CA ASN A 76 6.27 13.27 -8.69
C ASN A 76 4.76 13.20 -8.36
N GLY A 77 4.11 12.03 -8.57
CA GLY A 77 2.68 11.87 -8.36
C GLY A 77 1.78 12.46 -9.45
N ASP A 78 2.32 12.78 -10.65
CA ASP A 78 1.54 13.34 -11.75
C ASP A 78 0.57 12.31 -12.34
N ILE A 79 -0.73 12.63 -12.33
CA ILE A 79 -1.78 11.71 -12.76
C ILE A 79 -1.78 11.47 -14.28
N ALA A 80 -1.34 12.45 -15.07
CA ALA A 80 -1.21 12.26 -16.51
C ALA A 80 -0.04 11.33 -16.84
N ASP A 81 1.06 11.39 -16.08
CA ASP A 81 2.15 10.41 -16.17
C ASP A 81 1.67 9.01 -15.77
N MET A 82 0.87 8.91 -14.71
CA MET A 82 0.24 7.64 -14.32
C MET A 82 -0.63 7.06 -15.45
N ALA A 83 -1.44 7.89 -16.11
CA ALA A 83 -2.25 7.47 -17.25
C ALA A 83 -1.38 6.86 -18.36
N ARG A 84 -0.22 7.48 -18.66
CA ARG A 84 0.75 6.94 -19.63
C ARG A 84 1.36 5.60 -19.20
N LEU A 85 1.66 5.42 -17.90
CA LEU A 85 2.14 4.14 -17.37
C LEU A 85 1.09 3.03 -17.54
N ILE A 86 -0.19 3.33 -17.32
CA ILE A 86 -1.30 2.38 -17.50
C ILE A 86 -1.42 2.00 -18.98
N GLU A 87 -1.33 2.96 -19.91
CA GLU A 87 -1.36 2.68 -21.35
C GLU A 87 -0.17 1.83 -21.82
N GLN A 88 1.02 2.09 -21.28
CA GLN A 88 2.20 1.25 -21.52
C GLN A 88 1.98 -0.17 -20.99
N ALA A 89 1.37 -0.34 -19.82
CA ALA A 89 1.03 -1.65 -19.29
C ALA A 89 0.02 -2.38 -20.16
N ALA A 90 -1.02 -1.69 -20.63
CA ALA A 90 -1.97 -2.25 -21.59
C ALA A 90 -1.33 -2.67 -22.92
N ALA A 91 -0.20 -2.07 -23.30
CA ALA A 91 0.54 -2.41 -24.53
C ALA A 91 1.57 -3.54 -24.34
N ARG A 92 1.86 -3.95 -23.09
CA ARG A 92 2.79 -5.02 -22.73
C ARG A 92 2.06 -6.32 -22.44
N ASN A 93 2.81 -7.42 -22.41
CA ASN A 93 2.27 -8.75 -22.15
C ASN A 93 2.28 -9.06 -20.63
N TYR A 94 1.58 -8.23 -19.83
CA TYR A 94 1.33 -8.57 -18.45
C TYR A 94 0.14 -9.54 -18.34
N ASP A 95 0.25 -10.50 -17.45
CA ASP A 95 -0.82 -11.47 -17.15
C ASP A 95 -1.94 -10.87 -16.30
N GLY A 96 -1.70 -9.68 -15.70
CA GLY A 96 -2.68 -8.93 -14.94
C GLY A 96 -2.15 -7.55 -14.56
N VAL A 97 -3.07 -6.63 -14.35
CA VAL A 97 -2.79 -5.24 -13.98
C VAL A 97 -3.52 -4.87 -12.71
N ILE A 98 -2.80 -4.21 -11.81
CA ILE A 98 -3.31 -3.66 -10.56
C ILE A 98 -3.15 -2.14 -10.61
N VAL A 99 -4.20 -1.38 -10.34
CA VAL A 99 -4.14 0.09 -10.41
C VAL A 99 -4.87 0.76 -9.25
N THR A 100 -4.47 1.98 -8.91
CA THR A 100 -5.26 2.91 -8.10
C THR A 100 -6.13 3.80 -8.98
N ILE A 101 -7.31 4.23 -8.49
CA ILE A 101 -8.18 5.19 -9.20
C ILE A 101 -8.10 6.54 -8.47
N ALA A 102 -6.93 7.18 -8.55
CA ALA A 102 -6.68 8.43 -7.84
C ALA A 102 -7.41 9.66 -8.43
N ASP A 103 -7.74 9.59 -9.71
CA ASP A 103 -8.61 10.53 -10.41
C ASP A 103 -9.37 9.74 -11.47
N PHE A 104 -10.67 9.55 -11.25
CA PHE A 104 -11.49 8.72 -12.14
C PHE A 104 -11.59 9.31 -13.56
N ASP A 105 -11.80 10.62 -13.67
CA ASP A 105 -12.02 11.26 -14.95
C ASP A 105 -10.78 11.25 -15.84
N VAL A 106 -9.63 11.45 -15.27
CA VAL A 106 -8.34 11.40 -15.99
C VAL A 106 -7.97 9.96 -16.35
N LEU A 107 -8.18 8.99 -15.43
CA LEU A 107 -7.63 7.63 -15.57
C LEU A 107 -8.58 6.65 -16.27
N LYS A 108 -9.90 6.89 -16.28
CA LYS A 108 -10.89 5.94 -16.81
C LYS A 108 -10.59 5.49 -18.24
N GLY A 109 -10.16 6.40 -19.13
CA GLY A 109 -9.82 6.09 -20.50
C GLY A 109 -8.63 5.15 -20.63
N SER A 110 -7.57 5.39 -19.88
CA SER A 110 -6.36 4.57 -19.89
C SER A 110 -6.58 3.21 -19.24
N ILE A 111 -7.32 3.15 -18.12
CA ILE A 111 -7.67 1.90 -17.43
C ILE A 111 -8.58 1.03 -18.34
N SER A 112 -9.56 1.62 -19.02
CA SER A 112 -10.45 0.89 -19.94
C SER A 112 -9.68 0.24 -21.10
N LYS A 113 -8.51 0.74 -21.51
CA LYS A 113 -7.65 0.09 -22.51
C LYS A 113 -7.09 -1.25 -22.00
N VAL A 114 -6.90 -1.42 -20.70
CA VAL A 114 -6.46 -2.69 -20.09
C VAL A 114 -7.57 -3.74 -20.24
N THR A 115 -8.78 -3.43 -19.80
CA THR A 115 -9.92 -4.36 -19.85
C THR A 115 -10.39 -4.64 -21.28
N ALA A 116 -10.30 -3.67 -22.20
CA ALA A 116 -10.59 -3.87 -23.62
C ALA A 116 -9.65 -4.91 -24.28
N LYS A 117 -8.49 -5.15 -23.72
CA LYS A 117 -7.55 -6.20 -24.13
C LYS A 117 -7.71 -7.52 -23.36
N HIS A 118 -8.78 -7.63 -22.58
CA HIS A 118 -9.05 -8.80 -21.73
C HIS A 118 -7.94 -9.13 -20.71
N ILE A 119 -7.13 -8.12 -20.33
CA ILE A 119 -6.14 -8.27 -19.27
C ILE A 119 -6.88 -8.20 -17.93
N PRO A 120 -6.73 -9.20 -17.03
CA PRO A 120 -7.31 -9.18 -15.70
C PRO A 120 -6.92 -7.90 -14.94
N LEU A 121 -7.91 -7.20 -14.39
CA LEU A 121 -7.74 -5.93 -13.69
C LEU A 121 -8.22 -6.04 -12.26
N ILE A 122 -7.39 -5.59 -11.31
CA ILE A 122 -7.74 -5.36 -9.91
C ILE A 122 -7.52 -3.88 -9.61
N THR A 123 -8.44 -3.26 -8.89
CA THR A 123 -8.23 -1.90 -8.39
C THR A 123 -7.92 -1.94 -6.90
N ILE A 124 -7.09 -1.00 -6.43
CA ILE A 124 -6.68 -0.94 -5.03
C ILE A 124 -6.70 0.48 -4.48
N ASN A 125 -6.76 0.61 -3.16
CA ASN A 125 -6.56 1.85 -2.40
C ASN A 125 -7.56 2.95 -2.77
N SER A 126 -7.26 3.71 -3.82
CA SER A 126 -8.05 4.87 -4.27
C SER A 126 -9.12 4.46 -5.28
N GLY A 127 -10.22 5.18 -5.25
CA GLY A 127 -11.42 4.90 -6.02
C GLY A 127 -12.52 4.26 -5.16
N THR A 128 -13.67 4.02 -5.79
CA THR A 128 -14.81 3.35 -5.14
C THR A 128 -15.06 1.99 -5.78
N GLU A 129 -15.85 1.14 -5.09
CA GLU A 129 -16.29 -0.14 -5.63
C GLU A 129 -17.08 0.04 -6.93
N GLU A 130 -17.92 1.09 -7.02
CA GLU A 130 -18.69 1.43 -8.20
C GLU A 130 -17.78 1.83 -9.38
N GLN A 131 -16.79 2.69 -9.14
CA GLN A 131 -15.81 3.07 -10.15
C GLN A 131 -15.00 1.85 -10.64
N SER A 132 -14.59 0.98 -9.74
CA SER A 132 -13.93 -0.27 -10.03
C SER A 132 -14.78 -1.16 -10.95
N ALA A 133 -16.06 -1.33 -10.62
CA ALA A 133 -17.01 -2.11 -11.41
C ALA A 133 -17.24 -1.49 -12.81
N GLN A 134 -17.37 -0.17 -12.91
CA GLN A 134 -17.51 0.54 -14.18
C GLN A 134 -16.31 0.33 -15.11
N LEU A 135 -15.12 0.17 -14.56
CA LEU A 135 -13.89 -0.11 -15.31
C LEU A 135 -13.71 -1.59 -15.69
N GLY A 136 -14.63 -2.46 -15.26
CA GLY A 136 -14.56 -3.90 -15.53
C GLY A 136 -13.52 -4.65 -14.71
N ALA A 137 -13.09 -4.10 -13.57
CA ALA A 137 -12.20 -4.80 -12.65
C ALA A 137 -12.90 -6.00 -12.01
N ILE A 138 -12.13 -7.06 -11.74
CA ILE A 138 -12.62 -8.28 -11.08
C ILE A 138 -13.09 -7.94 -9.67
N MET A 139 -12.28 -7.16 -8.93
CA MET A 139 -12.60 -6.67 -7.60
C MET A 139 -11.80 -5.42 -7.23
N HIS A 140 -12.23 -4.77 -6.16
CA HIS A 140 -11.50 -3.70 -5.48
C HIS A 140 -10.91 -4.22 -4.17
N VAL A 141 -9.65 -3.86 -3.86
CA VAL A 141 -9.00 -4.17 -2.59
C VAL A 141 -8.62 -2.88 -1.89
N GLY A 142 -9.38 -2.51 -0.87
CA GLY A 142 -9.17 -1.23 -0.20
C GLY A 142 -10.03 -1.06 1.04
N GLN A 143 -9.81 0.03 1.76
CA GLN A 143 -10.62 0.37 2.90
C GLN A 143 -11.95 0.99 2.43
N PRO A 144 -13.09 0.70 3.09
CA PRO A 144 -14.33 1.46 2.85
C PRO A 144 -14.20 2.85 3.48
N GLU A 145 -13.68 3.81 2.72
CA GLU A 145 -13.16 5.09 3.18
C GLU A 145 -14.21 5.98 3.85
N TYR A 146 -15.42 6.04 3.30
CA TYR A 146 -16.52 6.76 3.94
C TYR A 146 -16.85 6.19 5.32
N THR A 147 -16.94 4.85 5.43
CA THR A 147 -17.25 4.17 6.70
C THR A 147 -16.13 4.40 7.71
N ALA A 148 -14.87 4.38 7.27
CA ALA A 148 -13.71 4.63 8.12
C ALA A 148 -13.71 6.07 8.64
N GLY A 149 -13.97 7.06 7.77
CA GLY A 149 -14.11 8.45 8.14
C GLY A 149 -15.26 8.67 9.13
N LYS A 150 -16.43 8.04 8.87
CA LYS A 150 -17.60 8.13 9.75
C LYS A 150 -17.32 7.53 11.14
N ALA A 151 -16.70 6.38 11.21
CA ALA A 151 -16.33 5.74 12.48
C ALA A 151 -15.35 6.61 13.30
N ALA A 152 -14.40 7.29 12.63
CA ALA A 152 -13.53 8.26 13.29
C ALA A 152 -14.30 9.49 13.78
N GLY A 153 -15.22 10.01 12.99
CA GLY A 153 -16.10 11.13 13.35
C GLY A 153 -17.03 10.82 14.52
N GLU A 154 -17.56 9.60 14.61
CA GLU A 154 -18.35 9.13 15.74
C GLU A 154 -17.55 9.13 17.05
N LYS A 155 -16.26 8.73 17.00
CA LYS A 155 -15.36 8.82 18.16
C LYS A 155 -15.10 10.28 18.55
N ALA A 156 -14.92 11.18 17.58
CA ALA A 156 -14.76 12.61 17.85
C ALA A 156 -16.04 13.20 18.47
N LYS A 157 -17.21 12.86 17.94
CA LYS A 157 -18.52 13.27 18.47
C LYS A 157 -18.72 12.79 19.92
N ALA A 158 -18.36 11.55 20.20
CA ALA A 158 -18.41 10.99 21.56
C ALA A 158 -17.47 11.73 22.53
N ALA A 159 -16.39 12.33 22.03
CA ALA A 159 -15.49 13.20 22.78
C ALA A 159 -16.00 14.66 22.90
N GLY A 160 -17.20 14.96 22.39
CA GLY A 160 -17.82 16.31 22.46
C GLY A 160 -17.37 17.28 21.35
N ILE A 161 -16.67 16.82 20.33
CA ILE A 161 -16.18 17.63 19.22
C ILE A 161 -17.34 18.06 18.34
N LYS A 162 -17.32 19.33 17.92
CA LYS A 162 -18.36 19.97 17.08
C LYS A 162 -17.81 20.67 15.85
N SER A 163 -16.48 20.85 15.75
CA SER A 163 -15.81 21.45 14.60
C SER A 163 -14.50 20.77 14.34
N PHE A 164 -14.08 20.68 13.08
CA PHE A 164 -12.82 20.05 12.71
C PHE A 164 -12.22 20.65 11.45
N LEU A 165 -10.93 20.38 11.26
CA LEU A 165 -10.18 20.58 10.04
C LEU A 165 -9.82 19.23 9.44
N CYS A 166 -10.20 18.94 8.20
CA CYS A 166 -9.70 17.83 7.41
C CYS A 166 -8.50 18.29 6.57
N VAL A 167 -7.32 17.74 6.83
CA VAL A 167 -6.09 18.08 6.10
C VAL A 167 -5.91 17.11 4.93
N ASN A 168 -6.43 17.50 3.77
CA ASN A 168 -6.40 16.68 2.56
C ASN A 168 -5.12 16.95 1.76
N HIS A 169 -4.30 15.94 1.55
CA HIS A 169 -3.06 16.03 0.78
C HIS A 169 -3.20 15.50 -0.68
N TYR A 170 -4.34 14.91 -1.02
CA TYR A 170 -4.66 14.45 -2.37
C TYR A 170 -6.02 15.02 -2.83
N ALA A 171 -6.00 16.25 -3.34
CA ALA A 171 -7.21 17.04 -3.60
C ALA A 171 -8.20 16.41 -4.60
N THR A 172 -7.75 15.60 -5.55
CA THR A 172 -8.61 14.95 -6.55
C THR A 172 -8.94 13.49 -6.22
N ASN A 173 -8.33 12.93 -5.15
CA ASN A 173 -8.49 11.53 -4.81
C ASN A 173 -9.86 11.27 -4.15
N PRO A 174 -10.72 10.42 -4.75
CA PRO A 174 -12.04 10.10 -4.19
C PRO A 174 -11.98 9.55 -2.75
N ALA A 175 -10.98 8.72 -2.44
CA ALA A 175 -10.79 8.16 -1.09
C ALA A 175 -10.63 9.27 -0.04
N SER A 176 -9.85 10.31 -0.35
CA SER A 176 -9.65 11.46 0.54
C SER A 176 -10.95 12.20 0.83
N PHE A 177 -11.78 12.41 -0.19
CA PHE A 177 -13.09 13.05 -0.02
C PHE A 177 -14.02 12.21 0.85
N GLU A 178 -14.07 10.90 0.62
CA GLU A 178 -14.91 9.99 1.39
C GLU A 178 -14.52 9.96 2.87
N ARG A 179 -13.24 10.01 3.21
CA ARG A 179 -12.74 10.13 4.59
C ARG A 179 -13.23 11.39 5.27
N CYS A 180 -13.03 12.58 4.63
CA CYS A 180 -13.50 13.86 5.15
C CYS A 180 -15.02 13.91 5.25
N ARG A 181 -15.74 13.42 4.22
CA ARG A 181 -17.20 13.42 4.16
C ARG A 181 -17.81 12.57 5.26
N GLY A 182 -17.32 11.35 5.46
CA GLY A 182 -17.79 10.47 6.52
C GLY A 182 -17.59 11.08 7.91
N PHE A 183 -16.44 11.68 8.16
CA PHE A 183 -16.15 12.35 9.43
C PHE A 183 -17.07 13.55 9.69
N ALA A 184 -17.23 14.40 8.68
CA ALA A 184 -18.11 15.57 8.74
C ALA A 184 -19.57 15.19 9.02
N GLU A 185 -20.08 14.17 8.31
CA GLU A 185 -21.44 13.67 8.50
C GLU A 185 -21.69 13.16 9.92
N ALA A 186 -20.73 12.43 10.50
CA ALA A 186 -20.84 11.96 11.88
C ALA A 186 -20.95 13.12 12.87
N LEU A 187 -20.22 14.22 12.64
CA LEU A 187 -20.32 15.44 13.45
C LEU A 187 -21.56 16.29 13.14
N GLY A 188 -22.17 16.13 11.98
CA GLY A 188 -23.25 16.97 11.50
C GLY A 188 -22.81 18.34 11.01
N VAL A 189 -21.60 18.44 10.41
CA VAL A 189 -21.01 19.67 9.88
C VAL A 189 -20.80 19.58 8.37
N ASP A 190 -20.67 20.75 7.70
CA ASP A 190 -20.36 20.78 6.28
C ASP A 190 -18.90 20.38 6.02
N PHE A 191 -18.71 19.36 5.17
CA PHE A 191 -17.36 18.87 4.91
C PHE A 191 -16.52 19.78 4.01
N LYS A 192 -17.16 20.56 3.11
CA LYS A 192 -16.44 21.43 2.17
C LYS A 192 -15.74 22.58 2.89
N SER A 193 -16.44 23.22 3.83
CA SER A 193 -15.86 24.29 4.65
C SER A 193 -14.84 23.79 5.68
N SER A 194 -14.89 22.49 6.01
CA SER A 194 -13.97 21.86 6.95
C SER A 194 -12.76 21.17 6.27
N THR A 195 -12.67 21.19 4.93
CA THR A 195 -11.59 20.51 4.20
C THR A 195 -10.59 21.52 3.64
N LEU A 196 -9.31 21.32 3.98
CA LEU A 196 -8.17 22.08 3.48
C LEU A 196 -7.43 21.26 2.42
N ASP A 197 -7.37 21.76 1.19
CA ASP A 197 -6.41 21.26 0.20
C ASP A 197 -5.00 21.70 0.61
N ALA A 198 -4.31 20.81 1.29
CA ALA A 198 -3.00 21.08 1.86
C ALA A 198 -1.86 20.87 0.86
N GLY A 199 -2.05 20.01 -0.16
CA GLY A 199 -0.99 19.56 -1.06
C GLY A 199 -0.05 18.55 -0.39
N GLN A 200 1.04 18.18 -1.07
CA GLN A 200 1.93 17.09 -0.67
C GLN A 200 3.29 17.58 -0.14
N ASP A 201 3.64 18.85 -0.34
CA ASP A 201 4.88 19.40 0.18
C ASP A 201 4.77 19.68 1.69
N PRO A 202 5.64 19.09 2.54
CA PRO A 202 5.52 19.18 4.00
C PRO A 202 5.54 20.62 4.53
N THR A 203 6.32 21.51 3.93
CA THR A 203 6.42 22.93 4.35
C THR A 203 5.12 23.67 4.03
N THR A 204 4.56 23.39 2.87
CA THR A 204 3.27 23.95 2.43
C THR A 204 2.14 23.46 3.33
N VAL A 205 2.07 22.17 3.62
CA VAL A 205 1.07 21.60 4.55
C VAL A 205 1.16 22.27 5.91
N GLN A 206 2.35 22.32 6.50
CA GLN A 206 2.58 22.94 7.81
C GLN A 206 2.13 24.41 7.84
N SER A 207 2.47 25.17 6.80
CA SER A 207 2.13 26.59 6.68
C SER A 207 0.61 26.81 6.54
N LYS A 208 -0.05 26.01 5.67
CA LYS A 208 -1.49 26.06 5.44
C LYS A 208 -2.29 25.69 6.68
N VAL A 209 -1.90 24.61 7.39
CA VAL A 209 -2.54 24.19 8.65
C VAL A 209 -2.39 25.28 9.71
N SER A 210 -1.18 25.83 9.88
CA SER A 210 -0.96 26.92 10.83
C SER A 210 -1.78 28.17 10.51
N ALA A 211 -1.91 28.52 9.24
CA ALA A 211 -2.72 29.64 8.80
C ALA A 211 -4.23 29.41 9.03
N TYR A 212 -4.71 28.21 8.69
CA TYR A 212 -6.10 27.83 8.92
C TYR A 212 -6.47 27.93 10.42
N LEU A 213 -5.70 27.32 11.28
CA LEU A 213 -5.98 27.30 12.72
C LEU A 213 -5.91 28.70 13.36
N ARG A 214 -5.03 29.60 12.88
CA ARG A 214 -5.05 31.01 13.33
C ARG A 214 -6.31 31.76 12.91
N ASN A 215 -6.83 31.47 11.73
CA ASN A 215 -8.03 32.11 11.19
C ASN A 215 -9.33 31.48 11.73
N HIS A 216 -9.27 30.27 12.27
CA HIS A 216 -10.40 29.51 12.83
C HIS A 216 -10.05 29.02 14.25
N PRO A 217 -9.97 29.93 15.22
CA PRO A 217 -9.53 29.61 16.59
C PRO A 217 -10.51 28.70 17.36
N ASP A 218 -11.72 28.53 16.86
CA ASP A 218 -12.79 27.67 17.37
C ASP A 218 -12.69 26.22 16.84
N THR A 219 -11.72 25.92 16.00
CA THR A 219 -11.46 24.54 15.54
C THR A 219 -11.09 23.65 16.70
N GLN A 220 -11.86 22.58 16.92
CA GLN A 220 -11.69 21.66 18.06
C GLN A 220 -10.91 20.40 17.71
N ALA A 221 -10.96 19.98 16.45
CA ALA A 221 -10.29 18.75 16.01
C ALA A 221 -9.54 18.92 14.69
N VAL A 222 -8.60 18.01 14.46
CA VAL A 222 -7.91 17.82 13.17
C VAL A 222 -8.05 16.36 12.77
N LEU A 223 -8.37 16.13 11.49
CA LEU A 223 -8.27 14.84 10.82
C LEU A 223 -7.23 14.96 9.71
N ALA A 224 -6.10 14.27 9.84
CA ALA A 224 -5.12 14.12 8.75
C ALA A 224 -5.40 12.83 7.97
N LEU A 225 -5.07 12.82 6.67
CA LEU A 225 -5.47 11.71 5.80
C LEU A 225 -4.31 10.75 5.47
N GLY A 226 -3.19 10.87 6.18
CA GLY A 226 -2.02 10.01 6.04
C GLY A 226 -0.75 10.71 6.53
N PRO A 227 0.42 10.04 6.55
CA PRO A 227 1.67 10.60 7.05
C PRO A 227 2.09 11.91 6.36
N LEU A 228 1.88 12.03 5.04
CA LEU A 228 2.16 13.27 4.29
C LEU A 228 1.44 14.51 4.84
N SER A 229 0.29 14.32 5.45
CA SER A 229 -0.45 15.42 6.09
C SER A 229 -0.32 15.42 7.62
N ALA A 230 -0.17 14.26 8.25
CA ALA A 230 -0.08 14.14 9.71
C ALA A 230 1.24 14.69 10.27
N ASP A 231 2.37 14.32 9.71
CA ASP A 231 3.69 14.73 10.23
C ASP A 231 3.92 16.24 10.18
N PRO A 232 3.64 16.95 9.07
CA PRO A 232 3.72 18.40 9.07
C PRO A 232 2.65 19.05 9.95
N THR A 233 1.47 18.43 10.13
CA THR A 233 0.46 18.91 11.08
C THR A 233 0.94 18.78 12.52
N ILE A 234 1.56 17.68 12.93
CA ILE A 234 2.19 17.51 14.26
C ILE A 234 3.20 18.65 14.52
N LYS A 235 4.04 18.95 13.52
CA LYS A 235 5.03 20.05 13.61
C LYS A 235 4.34 21.40 13.76
N ALA A 236 3.28 21.67 12.99
CA ALA A 236 2.50 22.90 13.10
C ALA A 236 1.91 23.07 14.50
N LEU A 237 1.24 22.04 15.02
CA LEU A 237 0.62 22.07 16.34
C LEU A 237 1.64 22.28 17.47
N LYS A 238 2.83 21.64 17.38
CA LYS A 238 3.93 21.83 18.33
C LYS A 238 4.47 23.26 18.30
N GLN A 239 4.70 23.83 17.11
CA GLN A 239 5.16 25.22 16.95
C GLN A 239 4.15 26.25 17.45
N MET A 240 2.87 25.99 17.29
CA MET A 240 1.78 26.85 17.79
C MET A 240 1.52 26.69 19.30
N GLY A 241 2.14 25.69 19.97
CA GLY A 241 1.91 25.40 21.39
C GLY A 241 0.52 24.83 21.69
N VAL A 242 -0.13 24.20 20.69
CA VAL A 242 -1.48 23.60 20.80
C VAL A 242 -1.48 22.07 20.64
N ALA A 243 -0.31 21.44 20.50
CA ALA A 243 -0.20 19.99 20.52
C ALA A 243 -0.80 19.41 21.80
N GLY A 244 -1.66 18.37 21.66
CA GLY A 244 -2.40 17.77 22.76
C GLY A 244 -3.59 18.59 23.28
N LYS A 245 -3.83 19.81 22.78
CA LYS A 245 -5.00 20.63 23.12
C LYS A 245 -6.14 20.48 22.13
N LEU A 246 -5.82 20.14 20.87
CA LEU A 246 -6.80 19.79 19.85
C LEU A 246 -6.98 18.29 19.83
N TRP A 247 -8.21 17.83 19.62
CA TRP A 247 -8.48 16.43 19.35
C TRP A 247 -7.92 16.09 17.95
N PHE A 248 -6.97 15.19 17.85
CA PHE A 248 -6.30 14.89 16.60
C PHE A 248 -6.35 13.40 16.30
N ALA A 249 -6.88 13.04 15.12
CA ALA A 249 -6.79 11.69 14.55
C ALA A 249 -6.21 11.74 13.15
N THR A 250 -5.60 10.65 12.73
CA THR A 250 -5.04 10.52 11.38
C THR A 250 -5.43 9.20 10.75
N PHE A 251 -5.38 9.14 9.45
CA PHE A 251 -5.26 7.87 8.74
C PHE A 251 -3.79 7.48 8.69
N ASP A 252 -3.58 6.17 8.58
CA ASP A 252 -2.27 5.54 8.45
C ASP A 252 -1.33 5.70 9.64
N PHE A 253 -0.23 5.01 9.57
CA PHE A 253 0.65 4.81 10.70
C PHE A 253 2.11 4.73 10.27
N ASP A 254 2.94 5.51 10.93
CA ASP A 254 4.39 5.44 10.85
C ASP A 254 5.03 5.65 12.24
N THR A 255 6.34 5.76 12.26
CA THR A 255 7.09 5.92 13.52
C THR A 255 6.81 7.25 14.23
N ASP A 256 6.60 8.35 13.50
CA ASP A 256 6.35 9.65 14.08
C ASP A 256 4.90 9.79 14.57
N ILE A 257 3.94 9.22 13.84
CA ILE A 257 2.55 9.07 14.28
C ILE A 257 2.48 8.19 15.53
N ALA A 258 3.25 7.08 15.59
CA ALA A 258 3.32 6.23 16.78
C ALA A 258 3.75 7.01 18.03
N LYS A 259 4.83 7.80 17.93
CA LYS A 259 5.28 8.66 19.03
C LYS A 259 4.23 9.68 19.44
N ALA A 260 3.53 10.27 18.45
CA ALA A 260 2.47 11.23 18.70
C ALA A 260 1.23 10.59 19.37
N ILE A 261 0.96 9.31 19.14
CA ILE A 261 -0.06 8.56 19.87
C ILE A 261 0.43 8.28 21.30
N GLN A 262 1.68 7.86 21.48
CA GLN A 262 2.26 7.57 22.80
C GLN A 262 2.29 8.81 23.69
N ASP A 263 2.65 9.99 23.15
CA ASP A 263 2.70 11.26 23.88
C ASP A 263 1.33 11.96 24.03
N GLY A 264 0.27 11.44 23.39
CA GLY A 264 -1.09 11.96 23.46
C GLY A 264 -1.38 13.15 22.54
N THR A 265 -0.48 13.50 21.63
CA THR A 265 -0.72 14.49 20.56
C THR A 265 -1.81 13.99 19.59
N ILE A 266 -1.78 12.69 19.26
CA ILE A 266 -2.78 12.02 18.41
C ILE A 266 -3.59 11.06 19.28
N GLN A 267 -4.92 11.08 19.14
CA GLN A 267 -5.83 10.19 19.86
C GLN A 267 -5.77 8.75 19.32
N PHE A 268 -5.76 8.59 18.01
CA PHE A 268 -5.60 7.32 17.31
C PHE A 268 -5.24 7.53 15.85
N ALA A 269 -4.70 6.49 15.24
CA ALA A 269 -4.59 6.35 13.80
C ALA A 269 -5.59 5.32 13.29
N ILE A 270 -6.16 5.58 12.10
CA ILE A 270 -6.99 4.63 11.36
C ILE A 270 -6.05 3.83 10.46
N ASP A 271 -5.92 2.54 10.74
CA ASP A 271 -5.06 1.64 10.01
C ASP A 271 -5.81 1.01 8.84
N GLN A 272 -5.43 1.37 7.64
CA GLN A 272 -5.94 0.79 6.40
C GLN A 272 -5.41 -0.63 6.15
N GLN A 273 -4.47 -1.11 6.95
CA GLN A 273 -3.75 -2.36 6.73
C GLN A 273 -3.15 -2.44 5.30
N PRO A 274 -2.22 -1.53 4.95
CA PRO A 274 -1.70 -1.38 3.58
C PRO A 274 -1.05 -2.66 3.04
N TYR A 275 -0.54 -3.52 3.91
CA TYR A 275 -0.02 -4.83 3.53
C TYR A 275 -1.05 -5.64 2.73
N LEU A 276 -2.32 -5.64 3.15
CA LEU A 276 -3.39 -6.36 2.45
C LEU A 276 -3.62 -5.81 1.05
N GLN A 277 -3.46 -4.49 0.86
CA GLN A 277 -3.65 -3.83 -0.43
C GLN A 277 -2.50 -4.13 -1.43
N GLY A 278 -1.34 -4.58 -0.93
CA GLY A 278 -0.25 -5.09 -1.78
C GLY A 278 -0.33 -6.59 -2.02
N TYR A 279 -0.56 -7.37 -0.95
CA TYR A 279 -0.54 -8.84 -1.00
C TYR A 279 -1.76 -9.43 -1.72
N ILE A 280 -2.96 -9.01 -1.35
CA ILE A 280 -4.21 -9.62 -1.86
C ILE A 280 -4.35 -9.48 -3.38
N PRO A 281 -4.13 -8.32 -4.02
CA PRO A 281 -4.31 -8.21 -5.47
C PRO A 281 -3.36 -9.12 -6.26
N VAL A 282 -2.12 -9.29 -5.80
CA VAL A 282 -1.16 -10.24 -6.41
C VAL A 282 -1.65 -11.68 -6.23
N ALA A 283 -2.07 -12.05 -5.01
CA ALA A 283 -2.63 -13.38 -4.73
C ALA A 283 -3.87 -13.67 -5.57
N VAL A 284 -4.77 -12.68 -5.72
CA VAL A 284 -5.98 -12.79 -6.56
C VAL A 284 -5.61 -13.03 -8.02
N LEU A 285 -4.69 -12.24 -8.60
CA LEU A 285 -4.26 -12.44 -9.98
C LEU A 285 -3.57 -13.79 -10.19
N ALA A 286 -2.79 -14.26 -9.22
CA ALA A 286 -2.20 -15.60 -9.26
C ALA A 286 -3.27 -16.71 -9.28
N ILE A 287 -4.33 -16.58 -8.46
CA ILE A 287 -5.48 -17.48 -8.46
C ILE A 287 -6.22 -17.42 -9.81
N VAL A 288 -6.50 -16.21 -10.31
CA VAL A 288 -7.13 -16.01 -11.63
C VAL A 288 -6.35 -16.72 -12.72
N LYS A 289 -5.03 -16.57 -12.75
CA LYS A 289 -4.15 -17.21 -13.73
C LYS A 289 -4.14 -18.72 -13.61
N LYS A 290 -4.02 -19.24 -12.39
CA LYS A 290 -3.94 -20.68 -12.10
C LYS A 290 -5.25 -21.40 -12.36
N ASP A 291 -6.36 -20.85 -11.85
CA ASP A 291 -7.66 -21.53 -11.81
C ASP A 291 -8.56 -21.14 -12.99
N HIS A 292 -8.08 -20.26 -13.88
CA HIS A 292 -8.81 -19.73 -15.05
C HIS A 292 -10.21 -19.22 -14.70
N THR A 293 -10.33 -18.51 -13.57
CA THR A 293 -11.61 -18.01 -13.05
C THR A 293 -11.55 -16.52 -12.75
N THR A 294 -12.61 -15.79 -13.06
CA THR A 294 -12.84 -14.40 -12.63
C THR A 294 -14.02 -14.28 -11.68
N ASP A 295 -14.55 -15.41 -11.20
CA ASP A 295 -15.65 -15.46 -10.24
C ASP A 295 -15.15 -15.00 -8.85
N PRO A 296 -15.64 -13.86 -8.31
CA PRO A 296 -15.16 -13.33 -7.03
C PRO A 296 -15.38 -14.28 -5.86
N VAL A 297 -16.41 -15.12 -5.89
CA VAL A 297 -16.70 -16.07 -4.83
C VAL A 297 -15.65 -17.18 -4.79
N LYS A 298 -15.34 -17.76 -5.95
CA LYS A 298 -14.31 -18.81 -6.08
C LYS A 298 -12.92 -18.27 -5.71
N ILE A 299 -12.60 -17.07 -6.20
CA ILE A 299 -11.31 -16.40 -5.88
C ILE A 299 -11.19 -16.20 -4.37
N ARG A 300 -12.23 -15.68 -3.72
CA ARG A 300 -12.23 -15.50 -2.26
C ARG A 300 -12.04 -16.83 -1.52
N GLN A 301 -12.79 -17.86 -1.89
CA GLN A 301 -12.66 -19.19 -1.27
C GLN A 301 -11.24 -19.74 -1.40
N ALA A 302 -10.63 -19.62 -2.58
CA ALA A 302 -9.25 -20.06 -2.81
C ALA A 302 -8.24 -19.24 -1.99
N LEU A 303 -8.44 -17.92 -1.88
CA LEU A 303 -7.60 -17.03 -1.07
C LEU A 303 -7.71 -17.37 0.43
N GLU A 304 -8.94 -17.51 0.96
CA GLU A 304 -9.18 -17.85 2.36
C GLU A 304 -8.63 -19.23 2.74
N ALA A 305 -8.67 -20.19 1.82
CA ALA A 305 -8.11 -21.52 2.02
C ALA A 305 -6.57 -21.58 1.89
N ASN A 306 -5.91 -20.49 1.42
CA ASN A 306 -4.48 -20.51 1.19
C ASN A 306 -3.70 -20.41 2.51
N PRO A 307 -2.87 -21.42 2.88
CA PRO A 307 -2.19 -21.45 4.17
C PRO A 307 -1.11 -20.35 4.30
N LYS A 308 -0.47 -19.93 3.19
CA LYS A 308 0.52 -18.86 3.22
C LYS A 308 -0.16 -17.52 3.50
N PHE A 309 -1.31 -17.25 2.89
CA PHE A 309 -2.11 -16.06 3.19
C PHE A 309 -2.54 -16.04 4.66
N GLN A 310 -3.07 -17.14 5.19
CA GLN A 310 -3.46 -17.23 6.61
C GLN A 310 -2.28 -17.01 7.56
N ALA A 311 -1.10 -17.52 7.21
CA ALA A 311 0.12 -17.30 7.98
C ALA A 311 0.52 -15.81 7.99
N ARG A 312 0.39 -15.10 6.85
CA ARG A 312 0.67 -13.65 6.78
C ARG A 312 -0.31 -12.85 7.64
N LEU A 313 -1.61 -13.17 7.59
CA LEU A 313 -2.63 -12.53 8.45
C LEU A 313 -2.28 -12.68 9.93
N SER A 314 -1.97 -13.90 10.37
CA SER A 314 -1.61 -14.19 11.75
C SER A 314 -0.31 -13.47 12.18
N THR A 315 0.71 -13.48 11.33
CA THR A 315 2.03 -12.87 11.64
C THR A 315 1.92 -11.39 11.89
N TYR A 316 1.14 -10.68 11.07
CA TYR A 316 1.04 -9.21 11.13
C TYR A 316 -0.22 -8.72 11.87
N GLY A 317 -1.07 -9.62 12.35
CA GLY A 317 -2.31 -9.28 13.05
C GLY A 317 -3.29 -8.55 12.13
N LEU A 318 -3.45 -9.03 10.89
CA LEU A 318 -4.29 -8.41 9.87
C LEU A 318 -5.64 -9.12 9.79
N ALA A 319 -6.68 -8.37 9.46
CA ALA A 319 -8.05 -8.87 9.37
C ALA A 319 -8.79 -8.23 8.18
N PRO A 320 -8.77 -8.88 7.00
CA PRO A 320 -9.58 -8.43 5.87
C PRO A 320 -11.06 -8.67 6.12
N SER A 321 -11.90 -7.85 5.49
CA SER A 321 -13.34 -8.07 5.40
C SER A 321 -13.73 -8.39 3.95
N TYR A 322 -14.82 -9.11 3.74
CA TYR A 322 -15.17 -9.59 2.42
C TYR A 322 -16.56 -9.12 2.00
N GLY A 323 -16.63 -8.31 0.95
CA GLY A 323 -17.84 -7.94 0.23
C GLY A 323 -18.07 -8.80 -1.02
N ALA A 324 -19.05 -8.43 -1.82
CA ALA A 324 -19.38 -9.17 -3.04
C ALA A 324 -18.24 -9.09 -4.10
N ARG A 325 -17.70 -7.89 -4.33
CA ARG A 325 -16.61 -7.60 -5.27
C ARG A 325 -15.55 -6.69 -4.64
N ASN A 326 -15.49 -6.65 -3.32
CA ASN A 326 -14.56 -5.86 -2.56
C ASN A 326 -13.95 -6.70 -1.44
N ILE A 327 -12.64 -6.56 -1.24
CA ILE A 327 -11.95 -7.05 -0.05
C ILE A 327 -11.49 -5.85 0.74
N GLY A 328 -12.13 -5.63 1.89
CA GLY A 328 -11.80 -4.51 2.78
C GLY A 328 -10.53 -4.77 3.55
N SER A 329 -9.58 -3.84 3.49
CA SER A 329 -8.33 -3.92 4.22
C SER A 329 -8.38 -3.23 5.60
N GLY A 330 -9.43 -2.47 5.90
CA GLY A 330 -9.64 -1.73 7.15
C GLY A 330 -11.11 -1.40 7.36
N PRO A 331 -11.46 -0.47 8.30
CA PRO A 331 -10.55 0.23 9.19
C PRO A 331 -10.16 -0.57 10.44
N GLY A 332 -8.88 -0.53 10.80
CA GLY A 332 -8.41 -0.81 12.13
C GLY A 332 -8.20 0.50 12.92
N PHE A 333 -8.03 0.42 14.24
CA PHE A 333 -7.71 1.58 15.07
C PHE A 333 -6.44 1.32 15.89
N ILE A 334 -5.43 2.17 15.72
CA ILE A 334 -4.21 2.15 16.51
C ILE A 334 -4.32 3.25 17.54
N THR A 335 -4.38 2.84 18.79
CA THR A 335 -4.56 3.70 19.96
C THR A 335 -3.38 3.55 20.91
N LYS A 336 -3.35 4.33 21.98
CA LYS A 336 -2.31 4.24 23.02
C LYS A 336 -2.20 2.83 23.64
N GLU A 337 -3.30 2.08 23.69
CA GLU A 337 -3.36 0.74 24.28
C GLU A 337 -2.73 -0.35 23.41
N ASN A 338 -2.61 -0.11 22.10
CA ASN A 338 -2.14 -1.13 21.17
C ASN A 338 -0.96 -0.69 20.27
N VAL A 339 -0.57 0.59 20.28
CA VAL A 339 0.48 1.14 19.42
C VAL A 339 1.80 0.35 19.52
N ASP A 340 2.22 -0.04 20.73
CA ASP A 340 3.47 -0.76 20.94
C ASP A 340 3.48 -2.15 20.26
N LYS A 341 2.31 -2.78 20.15
CA LYS A 341 2.19 -4.11 19.50
C LYS A 341 2.41 -4.06 18.00
N VAL A 342 2.03 -2.94 17.37
CA VAL A 342 2.11 -2.77 15.90
C VAL A 342 3.34 -1.97 15.46
N LEU A 343 3.94 -1.19 16.38
CA LEU A 343 5.09 -0.31 16.09
C LEU A 343 6.26 -1.05 15.40
N LYS A 344 6.54 -2.31 15.81
CA LYS A 344 7.60 -3.13 15.20
C LYS A 344 7.40 -3.41 13.71
N TYR A 345 6.20 -3.20 13.19
CA TYR A 345 5.84 -3.40 11.78
C TYR A 345 5.60 -2.09 11.03
N ALA A 346 5.63 -0.94 11.73
CA ALA A 346 5.35 0.37 11.15
C ALA A 346 6.27 0.67 9.95
N GLY A 347 5.67 1.11 8.84
CA GLY A 347 6.38 1.43 7.61
C GLY A 347 6.98 0.23 6.86
N GLN A 348 6.78 -1.00 7.34
CA GLN A 348 7.25 -2.23 6.70
C GLN A 348 6.09 -3.16 6.32
N TYR A 349 5.23 -3.49 7.27
CA TYR A 349 4.12 -4.43 7.09
C TYR A 349 2.80 -3.93 7.70
N ARG A 350 2.84 -2.71 8.27
CA ARG A 350 1.67 -2.01 8.85
C ARG A 350 1.75 -0.54 8.53
#